data_a1db1b7458c7188f931e8f3751c75de8
#
_entry.id   a1db1b7458c7188f931e8f3751c75de8
#
_cell.length_a   1.000
_cell.length_b   1.000
_cell.length_c   1.000
_cell.angle_alpha   90.00
_cell.angle_beta   90.00
_cell.angle_gamma   90.00
#
_symmetry.space_group_name_H-M   'P 1'
#
loop_
_entity.id
_entity.type
_entity.pdbx_description
1 polymer ?
#
loop_
_entity_poly.entity_id
_entity_poly.type
_entity_poly.pdbx_seq_one_letter_code
_entity_poly.pdbx_strand_id
1 'polypeptide(L)'
;MVVNESMYQLGSVRSAIRELFEYGKKRAAIVGKENVYDFSIGNPSIPAPQIVNDTIKELVTDYDSVALHGYTSAQGDVETRAAIAEFLNNTHGTHFNAENLYMTMGAAASLSICFRALTSDAYDEFITIAPYFPEYKVFVNAAGARLVEVPADTEHFQIDFEALEERINAHTRGVIINSPNNPSGTVYSERTIKKLSDLLEKKSKEIGRPIFIIADEPYREIVYDGIKVPFVTKYYDNTLVCYSYSKSLSLPGERIGYVLVPDEVYDKAELYAAVCGAGRALGYVCAPSLFQKMIVKCQGATGDINAYKENRDLLYEGLTRIGYHCFKPDGAFYMFVKALEDDSNAFCEKAKEEDVLIVAADGFGCPGWVRISYCVDGEMIKRSMPAFEKIYKKYNK
;
A
#
# COMPACT_ATOMS: atom_id res chain seq x y z
N MET A 1 -16.02 17.92 -25.01
CA MET A 1 -14.86 17.03 -25.30
C MET A 1 -15.39 15.72 -25.89
N VAL A 2 -14.71 15.11 -26.86
CA VAL A 2 -15.17 13.87 -27.52
C VAL A 2 -14.89 12.62 -26.66
N VAL A 3 -14.00 12.76 -25.67
CA VAL A 3 -13.58 11.68 -24.75
C VAL A 3 -14.13 11.91 -23.35
N ASN A 4 -14.09 10.88 -22.53
CA ASN A 4 -14.43 11.00 -21.10
C ASN A 4 -13.47 11.98 -20.42
N GLU A 5 -14.00 13.07 -19.89
CA GLU A 5 -13.21 14.16 -19.31
C GLU A 5 -12.40 13.71 -18.08
N SER A 6 -12.99 12.91 -17.21
CA SER A 6 -12.27 12.39 -16.02
C SER A 6 -11.07 11.53 -16.41
N MET A 7 -11.23 10.69 -17.43
CA MET A 7 -10.13 9.84 -17.92
C MET A 7 -9.06 10.69 -18.62
N TYR A 8 -9.46 11.72 -19.34
CA TYR A 8 -8.51 12.67 -19.91
C TYR A 8 -7.68 13.36 -18.83
N GLN A 9 -8.33 13.85 -17.78
CA GLN A 9 -7.63 14.50 -16.65
C GLN A 9 -6.66 13.53 -15.97
N LEU A 10 -7.08 12.31 -15.63
CA LEU A 10 -6.22 11.30 -15.02
C LEU A 10 -5.03 10.90 -15.93
N GLY A 11 -5.18 10.95 -17.23
CA GLY A 11 -4.12 10.61 -18.19
C GLY A 11 -3.20 11.76 -18.56
N SER A 12 -3.71 12.99 -18.58
CA SER A 12 -2.98 14.21 -18.97
C SER A 12 -2.23 14.85 -17.80
N VAL A 13 -2.77 14.77 -16.58
CA VAL A 13 -2.12 15.27 -15.36
C VAL A 13 -1.34 14.12 -14.73
N ARG A 14 -0.03 14.24 -14.73
CA ARG A 14 0.84 13.27 -14.05
C ARG A 14 0.72 13.45 -12.54
N SER A 15 0.78 12.36 -11.78
CA SER A 15 0.92 12.49 -10.33
C SER A 15 2.25 13.16 -9.97
N ALA A 16 2.27 13.95 -8.90
CA ALA A 16 3.47 14.65 -8.42
C ALA A 16 4.67 13.69 -8.24
N ILE A 17 4.42 12.46 -7.79
CA ILE A 17 5.44 11.41 -7.65
C ILE A 17 6.07 11.05 -9.01
N ARG A 18 5.25 10.88 -10.06
CA ARG A 18 5.76 10.55 -11.41
C ARG A 18 6.49 11.72 -12.05
N GLU A 19 5.99 12.94 -11.88
CA GLU A 19 6.68 14.15 -12.39
C GLU A 19 8.04 14.30 -11.74
N LEU A 20 8.12 14.12 -10.43
CA LEU A 20 9.37 14.23 -9.68
C LEU A 20 10.38 13.15 -10.09
N PHE A 21 9.93 11.92 -10.29
CA PHE A 21 10.77 10.82 -10.78
C PHE A 21 11.33 11.09 -12.19
N GLU A 22 10.50 11.57 -13.12
CA GLU A 22 10.98 11.94 -14.47
C GLU A 22 11.93 13.14 -14.43
N TYR A 23 11.69 14.10 -13.53
CA TYR A 23 12.60 15.19 -13.27
C TYR A 23 13.97 14.65 -12.77
N GLY A 24 13.96 13.75 -11.79
CA GLY A 24 15.16 13.13 -11.23
C GLY A 24 16.01 12.44 -12.31
N LYS A 25 15.39 11.68 -13.21
CA LYS A 25 16.10 11.06 -14.35
C LYS A 25 16.76 12.10 -15.27
N LYS A 26 16.04 13.17 -15.63
CA LYS A 26 16.59 14.24 -16.47
C LYS A 26 17.72 14.99 -15.76
N ARG A 27 17.56 15.26 -14.46
CA ARG A 27 18.57 15.94 -13.66
C ARG A 27 19.83 15.10 -13.50
N ALA A 28 19.69 13.80 -13.24
CA ALA A 28 20.79 12.86 -13.16
C ALA A 28 21.64 12.78 -14.45
N ALA A 29 21.01 12.95 -15.60
CA ALA A 29 21.72 13.01 -16.88
C ALA A 29 22.60 14.28 -17.04
N ILE A 30 22.31 15.33 -16.27
CA ILE A 30 23.04 16.64 -16.31
C ILE A 30 24.14 16.68 -15.26
N VAL A 31 23.82 16.32 -14.00
CA VAL A 31 24.73 16.51 -12.86
C VAL A 31 25.43 15.23 -12.41
N GLY A 32 25.10 14.08 -12.98
CA GLY A 32 25.54 12.76 -12.51
C GLY A 32 24.51 12.13 -11.55
N LYS A 33 24.30 10.83 -11.69
CA LYS A 33 23.33 10.08 -10.88
C LYS A 33 23.66 10.11 -9.37
N GLU A 34 24.93 10.14 -9.04
CA GLU A 34 25.46 10.19 -7.68
C GLU A 34 25.16 11.52 -6.95
N ASN A 35 24.81 12.56 -7.69
CA ASN A 35 24.52 13.91 -7.17
C ASN A 35 23.01 14.21 -7.07
N VAL A 36 22.14 13.26 -7.43
CA VAL A 36 20.69 13.40 -7.27
C VAL A 36 20.20 12.42 -6.20
N TYR A 37 19.56 12.96 -5.18
CA TYR A 37 19.06 12.20 -4.02
C TYR A 37 17.55 11.98 -4.17
N ASP A 38 17.19 10.97 -4.96
CA ASP A 38 15.79 10.68 -5.30
C ASP A 38 15.13 9.76 -4.26
N PHE A 39 14.35 10.38 -3.35
CA PHE A 39 13.53 9.72 -2.35
C PHE A 39 12.04 9.71 -2.70
N SER A 40 11.68 9.97 -3.96
CA SER A 40 10.28 10.16 -4.37
C SER A 40 9.51 8.86 -4.53
N ILE A 41 10.13 7.81 -5.04
CA ILE A 41 9.47 6.56 -5.43
C ILE A 41 9.68 5.44 -4.40
N GLY A 42 8.59 4.73 -4.09
CA GLY A 42 8.61 3.53 -3.26
C GLY A 42 8.81 2.25 -4.10
N ASN A 43 9.90 2.19 -4.84
CA ASN A 43 10.27 0.99 -5.58
C ASN A 43 11.31 0.20 -4.78
N PRO A 44 11.06 -1.09 -4.43
CA PRO A 44 12.03 -1.90 -3.73
C PRO A 44 13.42 -1.82 -4.37
N SER A 45 14.44 -1.50 -3.56
CA SER A 45 15.85 -1.45 -3.98
C SER A 45 16.63 -2.71 -3.63
N ILE A 46 15.99 -3.62 -2.89
CA ILE A 46 16.56 -4.89 -2.44
C ILE A 46 16.19 -5.98 -3.44
N PRO A 47 17.13 -6.86 -3.81
CA PRO A 47 16.84 -7.98 -4.72
C PRO A 47 15.73 -8.88 -4.21
N ALA A 48 15.00 -9.50 -5.13
CA ALA A 48 14.09 -10.59 -4.80
C ALA A 48 14.88 -11.73 -4.10
N PRO A 49 14.27 -12.46 -3.16
CA PRO A 49 14.90 -13.64 -2.55
C PRO A 49 15.35 -14.65 -3.61
N GLN A 50 16.47 -15.32 -3.40
CA GLN A 50 17.04 -16.28 -4.38
C GLN A 50 16.04 -17.36 -4.81
N ILE A 51 15.19 -17.81 -3.88
CA ILE A 51 14.14 -18.81 -4.17
C ILE A 51 13.21 -18.40 -5.31
N VAL A 52 12.96 -17.11 -5.52
CA VAL A 52 12.15 -16.61 -6.64
C VAL A 52 12.79 -16.97 -7.97
N ASN A 53 14.08 -16.64 -8.13
CA ASN A 53 14.82 -16.92 -9.35
C ASN A 53 14.95 -18.42 -9.61
N ASP A 54 15.21 -19.19 -8.56
CA ASP A 54 15.39 -20.65 -8.67
C ASP A 54 14.07 -21.33 -9.05
N THR A 55 12.94 -20.90 -8.43
CA THR A 55 11.62 -21.43 -8.77
C THR A 55 11.20 -21.07 -10.20
N ILE A 56 11.47 -19.84 -10.65
CA ILE A 56 11.16 -19.46 -12.05
C ILE A 56 11.97 -20.33 -13.04
N LYS A 57 13.27 -20.56 -12.79
CA LYS A 57 14.10 -21.43 -13.63
C LYS A 57 13.57 -22.86 -13.66
N GLU A 58 13.21 -23.42 -12.52
CA GLU A 58 12.60 -24.75 -12.42
C GLU A 58 11.31 -24.81 -13.24
N LEU A 59 10.39 -23.85 -13.03
CA LEU A 59 9.11 -23.83 -13.73
C LEU A 59 9.27 -23.77 -15.25
N VAL A 60 10.15 -22.92 -15.78
CA VAL A 60 10.34 -22.80 -17.24
C VAL A 60 11.13 -23.96 -17.84
N THR A 61 11.86 -24.74 -17.03
CA THR A 61 12.64 -25.90 -17.49
C THR A 61 11.84 -27.19 -17.43
N ASP A 62 11.09 -27.40 -16.36
CA ASP A 62 10.55 -28.72 -16.01
C ASP A 62 9.04 -28.85 -16.26
N TYR A 63 8.31 -27.70 -16.34
CA TYR A 63 6.88 -27.74 -16.62
C TYR A 63 6.57 -27.82 -18.11
N ASP A 64 5.45 -28.47 -18.44
CA ASP A 64 4.88 -28.37 -19.78
C ASP A 64 4.52 -26.91 -20.10
N SER A 65 5.02 -26.42 -21.23
CA SER A 65 4.88 -24.99 -21.60
C SER A 65 3.42 -24.58 -21.78
N VAL A 66 2.54 -25.44 -22.28
CA VAL A 66 1.11 -25.13 -22.45
C VAL A 66 0.42 -25.02 -21.09
N ALA A 67 0.73 -25.93 -20.16
CA ALA A 67 0.20 -25.92 -18.81
C ALA A 67 0.73 -24.73 -18.00
N LEU A 68 2.01 -24.34 -18.18
CA LEU A 68 2.62 -23.22 -17.47
C LEU A 68 2.05 -21.87 -17.89
N HIS A 69 1.85 -21.67 -19.21
CA HIS A 69 1.45 -20.39 -19.80
C HIS A 69 -0.03 -20.30 -20.15
N GLY A 70 -0.81 -21.37 -19.91
CA GLY A 70 -2.25 -21.40 -20.16
C GLY A 70 -3.03 -20.53 -19.19
N TYR A 71 -4.28 -20.21 -19.54
CA TYR A 71 -5.20 -19.56 -18.63
C TYR A 71 -5.47 -20.44 -17.41
N THR A 72 -5.41 -19.85 -16.21
CA THR A 72 -5.95 -20.46 -14.98
C THR A 72 -7.46 -20.22 -14.88
N SER A 73 -8.12 -20.76 -13.87
CA SER A 73 -9.47 -20.30 -13.52
C SER A 73 -9.47 -18.80 -13.23
N ALA A 74 -10.63 -18.15 -13.37
CA ALA A 74 -10.76 -16.72 -13.11
C ALA A 74 -10.38 -16.35 -11.66
N GLN A 75 -10.67 -17.26 -10.72
CA GLN A 75 -10.31 -17.11 -9.30
C GLN A 75 -8.80 -17.31 -9.06
N GLY A 76 -8.09 -17.86 -10.00
CA GLY A 76 -6.70 -18.25 -9.92
C GLY A 76 -6.51 -19.76 -9.74
N ASP A 77 -5.28 -20.18 -9.90
CA ASP A 77 -4.87 -21.57 -9.75
C ASP A 77 -5.18 -22.10 -8.35
N VAL A 78 -5.81 -23.29 -8.26
CA VAL A 78 -6.29 -23.82 -6.99
C VAL A 78 -5.17 -24.22 -6.03
N GLU A 79 -4.06 -24.75 -6.57
CA GLU A 79 -2.88 -25.12 -5.78
C GLU A 79 -2.26 -23.86 -5.16
N THR A 80 -2.16 -22.79 -5.94
CA THR A 80 -1.67 -21.50 -5.47
C THR A 80 -2.53 -20.94 -4.34
N ARG A 81 -3.85 -20.94 -4.52
CA ARG A 81 -4.79 -20.45 -3.51
C ARG A 81 -4.73 -21.31 -2.24
N ALA A 82 -4.61 -22.62 -2.37
CA ALA A 82 -4.46 -23.53 -1.23
C ALA A 82 -3.16 -23.28 -0.46
N ALA A 83 -2.04 -23.10 -1.16
CA ALA A 83 -0.74 -22.80 -0.53
C ALA A 83 -0.75 -21.46 0.23
N ILE A 84 -1.41 -20.44 -0.31
CA ILE A 84 -1.59 -19.16 0.38
C ILE A 84 -2.43 -19.33 1.64
N ALA A 85 -3.56 -20.06 1.55
CA ALA A 85 -4.44 -20.33 2.68
C ALA A 85 -3.69 -21.07 3.79
N GLU A 86 -2.93 -22.10 3.45
CA GLU A 86 -2.12 -22.86 4.40
C GLU A 86 -1.07 -21.98 5.09
N PHE A 87 -0.36 -21.14 4.33
CA PHE A 87 0.60 -20.19 4.90
C PHE A 87 -0.06 -19.22 5.88
N LEU A 88 -1.21 -18.63 5.52
CA LEU A 88 -1.94 -17.72 6.40
C LEU A 88 -2.42 -18.43 7.67
N ASN A 89 -2.93 -19.64 7.55
CA ASN A 89 -3.37 -20.46 8.69
C ASN A 89 -2.22 -20.74 9.66
N ASN A 90 -1.07 -21.15 9.14
CA ASN A 90 0.11 -21.46 9.94
C ASN A 90 0.69 -20.21 10.61
N THR A 91 0.63 -19.07 9.93
CA THR A 91 1.22 -17.81 10.43
C THR A 91 0.31 -17.11 11.44
N HIS A 92 -1.00 -17.11 11.20
CA HIS A 92 -1.95 -16.31 11.96
C HIS A 92 -2.91 -17.14 12.82
N GLY A 93 -2.92 -18.47 12.69
CA GLY A 93 -3.84 -19.35 13.41
C GLY A 93 -5.28 -19.17 12.93
N THR A 94 -5.49 -19.11 11.63
CA THR A 94 -6.78 -18.99 10.94
C THR A 94 -7.18 -20.32 10.30
N HIS A 95 -8.32 -20.37 9.59
CA HIS A 95 -8.88 -21.62 9.01
C HIS A 95 -9.33 -21.43 7.55
N PHE A 96 -8.58 -20.64 6.78
CA PHE A 96 -8.90 -20.38 5.38
C PHE A 96 -8.63 -21.60 4.49
N ASN A 97 -9.27 -21.59 3.34
CA ASN A 97 -9.08 -22.57 2.28
C ASN A 97 -9.00 -21.86 0.91
N ALA A 98 -8.81 -22.61 -0.17
CA ALA A 98 -8.68 -22.03 -1.51
C ALA A 98 -9.89 -21.18 -1.94
N GLU A 99 -11.08 -21.46 -1.43
CA GLU A 99 -12.33 -20.75 -1.77
C GLU A 99 -12.48 -19.40 -1.05
N ASN A 100 -11.55 -19.06 -0.17
CA ASN A 100 -11.47 -17.74 0.44
C ASN A 100 -10.61 -16.77 -0.39
N LEU A 101 -9.89 -17.24 -1.41
CA LEU A 101 -8.89 -16.47 -2.14
C LEU A 101 -9.28 -16.23 -3.59
N TYR A 102 -9.04 -15.01 -4.06
CA TYR A 102 -9.16 -14.59 -5.46
C TYR A 102 -7.83 -13.95 -5.89
N MET A 103 -7.14 -14.58 -6.84
CA MET A 103 -5.83 -14.11 -7.33
C MET A 103 -5.97 -12.87 -8.19
N THR A 104 -5.07 -11.89 -8.01
CA THR A 104 -5.14 -10.60 -8.67
C THR A 104 -3.79 -10.15 -9.26
N MET A 105 -3.84 -9.10 -10.07
CA MET A 105 -2.65 -8.43 -10.59
C MET A 105 -2.08 -7.41 -9.59
N GLY A 106 -1.91 -7.83 -8.32
CA GLY A 106 -1.39 -7.01 -7.22
C GLY A 106 -2.47 -6.20 -6.51
N ALA A 107 -2.09 -5.54 -5.40
CA ALA A 107 -3.03 -4.87 -4.49
C ALA A 107 -3.90 -3.79 -5.16
N ALA A 108 -3.39 -3.05 -6.15
CA ALA A 108 -4.20 -2.07 -6.88
C ALA A 108 -5.41 -2.71 -7.57
N ALA A 109 -5.22 -3.90 -8.18
CA ALA A 109 -6.32 -4.66 -8.75
C ALA A 109 -7.24 -5.21 -7.66
N SER A 110 -6.69 -5.71 -6.56
CA SER A 110 -7.47 -6.19 -5.39
C SER A 110 -8.39 -5.10 -4.86
N LEU A 111 -7.86 -3.91 -4.62
CA LEU A 111 -8.62 -2.74 -4.14
C LEU A 111 -9.71 -2.33 -5.12
N SER A 112 -9.38 -2.20 -6.41
CA SER A 112 -10.36 -1.84 -7.44
C SER A 112 -11.50 -2.86 -7.53
N ILE A 113 -11.20 -4.15 -7.40
CA ILE A 113 -12.18 -5.24 -7.34
C ILE A 113 -13.06 -5.11 -6.11
N CYS A 114 -12.49 -4.92 -4.92
CA CYS A 114 -13.25 -4.78 -3.67
C CYS A 114 -14.18 -3.56 -3.70
N PHE A 115 -13.68 -2.40 -4.13
CA PHE A 115 -14.52 -1.21 -4.25
C PHE A 115 -15.64 -1.42 -5.25
N ARG A 116 -15.36 -2.03 -6.42
CA ARG A 116 -16.37 -2.30 -7.43
C ARG A 116 -17.41 -3.33 -6.96
N ALA A 117 -17.00 -4.35 -6.21
CA ALA A 117 -17.88 -5.38 -5.67
C ALA A 117 -18.85 -4.83 -4.62
N LEU A 118 -18.43 -3.84 -3.83
CA LEU A 118 -19.22 -3.28 -2.73
C LEU A 118 -20.03 -2.03 -3.12
N THR A 119 -19.76 -1.42 -4.29
CA THR A 119 -20.46 -0.22 -4.75
C THR A 119 -21.75 -0.59 -5.46
N SER A 120 -22.88 -0.11 -4.97
CA SER A 120 -24.22 -0.30 -5.51
C SER A 120 -24.74 0.94 -6.23
N ASP A 121 -24.43 2.14 -5.73
CA ASP A 121 -24.85 3.41 -6.31
C ASP A 121 -23.80 4.53 -6.11
N ALA A 122 -24.07 5.70 -6.67
CA ALA A 122 -23.17 6.84 -6.64
C ALA A 122 -23.11 7.60 -5.29
N TYR A 123 -23.92 7.20 -4.33
CA TYR A 123 -23.92 7.78 -2.98
C TYR A 123 -23.08 6.93 -2.02
N ASP A 124 -22.70 5.74 -2.41
CA ASP A 124 -21.86 4.86 -1.60
C ASP A 124 -20.51 5.50 -1.28
N GLU A 125 -20.07 5.35 -0.04
CA GLU A 125 -18.89 5.98 0.49
C GLU A 125 -17.91 4.97 1.05
N PHE A 126 -16.63 5.20 0.78
CA PHE A 126 -15.52 4.54 1.47
C PHE A 126 -14.75 5.58 2.28
N ILE A 127 -14.50 5.28 3.53
CA ILE A 127 -13.75 6.16 4.43
C ILE A 127 -12.28 5.75 4.42
N THR A 128 -11.37 6.72 4.32
CA THR A 128 -9.93 6.52 4.48
C THR A 128 -9.39 7.37 5.61
N ILE A 129 -8.34 6.89 6.26
CA ILE A 129 -7.68 7.59 7.38
C ILE A 129 -6.44 8.28 6.81
N ALA A 130 -6.37 9.60 6.91
CA ALA A 130 -5.16 10.32 6.53
C ALA A 130 -4.02 10.08 7.56
N PRO A 131 -2.76 10.04 7.11
CA PRO A 131 -2.32 10.07 5.73
C PRO A 131 -2.57 8.75 5.02
N TYR A 132 -2.95 8.80 3.74
CA TYR A 132 -3.34 7.63 2.97
C TYR A 132 -2.71 7.60 1.57
N PHE A 133 -2.73 6.44 0.90
CA PHE A 133 -2.24 6.31 -0.46
C PHE A 133 -3.17 7.02 -1.46
N PRO A 134 -2.71 8.03 -2.24
CA PRO A 134 -3.57 8.91 -3.03
C PRO A 134 -4.43 8.18 -4.08
N GLU A 135 -3.97 7.04 -4.58
CA GLU A 135 -4.69 6.27 -5.60
C GLU A 135 -6.01 5.66 -5.07
N TYR A 136 -6.25 5.62 -3.75
CA TYR A 136 -7.56 5.20 -3.22
C TYR A 136 -8.68 6.05 -3.77
N LYS A 137 -8.47 7.37 -3.89
CA LYS A 137 -9.44 8.29 -4.48
C LYS A 137 -9.75 7.94 -5.93
N VAL A 138 -8.71 7.59 -6.69
CA VAL A 138 -8.86 7.17 -8.09
C VAL A 138 -9.66 5.88 -8.20
N PHE A 139 -9.32 4.87 -7.38
CA PHE A 139 -9.96 3.55 -7.44
C PHE A 139 -11.41 3.60 -6.96
N VAL A 140 -11.70 4.31 -5.86
CA VAL A 140 -13.05 4.48 -5.34
C VAL A 140 -13.94 5.24 -6.33
N ASN A 141 -13.45 6.35 -6.90
CA ASN A 141 -14.18 7.11 -7.90
C ASN A 141 -14.42 6.29 -9.18
N ALA A 142 -13.45 5.50 -9.61
CA ALA A 142 -13.60 4.59 -10.77
C ALA A 142 -14.63 3.48 -10.51
N ALA A 143 -14.80 3.06 -9.27
CA ALA A 143 -15.87 2.13 -8.88
C ALA A 143 -17.27 2.77 -8.88
N GLY A 144 -17.36 4.10 -8.95
CA GLY A 144 -18.61 4.87 -8.92
C GLY A 144 -19.04 5.33 -7.53
N ALA A 145 -18.18 5.21 -6.54
CA ALA A 145 -18.40 5.64 -5.15
C ALA A 145 -17.64 6.92 -4.81
N ARG A 146 -17.73 7.37 -3.55
CA ARG A 146 -17.07 8.57 -3.03
C ARG A 146 -16.05 8.20 -1.95
N LEU A 147 -14.89 8.86 -1.97
CA LEU A 147 -13.93 8.75 -0.88
C LEU A 147 -14.20 9.85 0.15
N VAL A 148 -14.33 9.46 1.42
CA VAL A 148 -14.46 10.34 2.57
C VAL A 148 -13.18 10.25 3.40
N GLU A 149 -12.63 11.40 3.79
CA GLU A 149 -11.35 11.47 4.48
C GLU A 149 -11.54 11.75 5.98
N VAL A 150 -10.90 10.96 6.83
CA VAL A 150 -10.70 11.26 8.25
C VAL A 150 -9.38 12.01 8.38
N PRO A 151 -9.32 13.17 9.05
CA PRO A 151 -8.09 13.93 9.25
C PRO A 151 -6.99 13.10 9.91
N ALA A 152 -5.73 13.45 9.62
CA ALA A 152 -4.58 12.80 10.24
C ALA A 152 -4.43 13.20 11.71
N ASP A 153 -4.27 12.21 12.61
CA ASP A 153 -3.58 12.43 13.87
C ASP A 153 -2.07 12.60 13.58
N THR A 154 -1.59 13.83 13.62
CA THR A 154 -0.18 14.13 13.30
C THR A 154 0.78 13.92 14.46
N GLU A 155 0.30 13.54 15.63
CA GLU A 155 1.13 13.21 16.80
C GLU A 155 1.58 11.73 16.76
N HIS A 156 0.66 10.83 16.45
CA HIS A 156 0.90 9.38 16.54
C HIS A 156 0.61 8.64 15.23
N PHE A 157 -0.02 9.28 14.26
CA PHE A 157 -0.51 8.69 13.01
C PHE A 157 -1.39 7.45 13.23
N GLN A 158 -2.13 7.43 14.34
CA GLN A 158 -3.16 6.44 14.62
C GLN A 158 -4.53 6.94 14.15
N ILE A 159 -5.58 6.12 14.33
CA ILE A 159 -6.95 6.49 13.94
C ILE A 159 -7.53 7.50 14.94
N ASP A 160 -7.95 8.67 14.46
CA ASP A 160 -8.83 9.56 15.20
C ASP A 160 -10.25 8.97 15.17
N PHE A 161 -10.64 8.33 16.27
CA PHE A 161 -11.91 7.62 16.36
C PHE A 161 -13.12 8.55 16.50
N GLU A 162 -12.97 9.74 17.05
CA GLU A 162 -14.04 10.73 17.13
C GLU A 162 -14.35 11.26 15.73
N ALA A 163 -13.31 11.67 15.02
CA ALA A 163 -13.46 12.11 13.65
C ALA A 163 -13.93 11.00 12.70
N LEU A 164 -13.55 9.74 12.93
CA LEU A 164 -14.06 8.59 12.17
C LEU A 164 -15.54 8.35 12.44
N GLU A 165 -15.96 8.33 13.71
CA GLU A 165 -17.35 8.08 14.09
C GLU A 165 -18.31 9.12 13.48
N GLU A 166 -17.91 10.39 13.45
CA GLU A 166 -18.69 11.48 12.84
C GLU A 166 -18.92 11.30 11.34
N ARG A 167 -18.01 10.64 10.64
CA ARG A 167 -18.08 10.44 9.17
C ARG A 167 -18.84 9.21 8.76
N ILE A 168 -19.04 8.25 9.66
CA ILE A 168 -19.82 7.04 9.37
C ILE A 168 -21.31 7.40 9.28
N ASN A 169 -21.93 7.04 8.16
CA ASN A 169 -23.34 7.32 7.89
C ASN A 169 -24.00 6.18 7.08
N ALA A 170 -25.28 6.33 6.71
CA ALA A 170 -26.03 5.31 5.98
C ALA A 170 -25.47 4.96 4.58
N HIS A 171 -24.57 5.77 4.03
CA HIS A 171 -23.91 5.52 2.74
C HIS A 171 -22.54 4.82 2.89
N THR A 172 -22.01 4.72 4.10
CA THR A 172 -20.71 4.09 4.34
C THR A 172 -20.74 2.61 4.00
N ARG A 173 -19.92 2.16 3.04
CA ARG A 173 -19.73 0.76 2.64
C ARG A 173 -18.53 0.13 3.32
N GLY A 174 -17.46 0.91 3.51
CA GLY A 174 -16.27 0.37 4.14
C GLY A 174 -15.30 1.44 4.61
N VAL A 175 -14.37 1.00 5.45
CA VAL A 175 -13.22 1.78 5.93
C VAL A 175 -11.96 1.15 5.36
N ILE A 176 -11.13 1.96 4.70
CA ILE A 176 -9.85 1.53 4.15
C ILE A 176 -8.79 1.73 5.21
N ILE A 177 -8.05 0.67 5.52
CA ILE A 177 -6.87 0.75 6.38
C ILE A 177 -5.65 0.23 5.63
N ASN A 178 -4.48 0.83 5.89
CA ASN A 178 -3.20 0.42 5.34
C ASN A 178 -2.18 0.39 6.49
N SER A 179 -1.76 -0.81 6.89
CA SER A 179 -0.87 -1.03 8.03
C SER A 179 0.02 -2.25 7.79
N PRO A 180 1.36 -2.05 7.72
CA PRO A 180 2.13 -0.80 7.80
C PRO A 180 1.75 0.22 6.73
N ASN A 181 1.75 1.50 7.10
CA ASN A 181 1.15 2.57 6.31
C ASN A 181 2.10 3.16 5.25
N ASN A 182 1.57 3.41 4.08
CA ASN A 182 2.13 4.35 3.10
C ASN A 182 1.24 5.62 3.13
N PRO A 183 1.73 6.76 3.65
CA PRO A 183 3.13 7.19 3.65
C PRO A 183 3.85 7.26 5.02
N SER A 184 3.16 7.05 6.15
CA SER A 184 3.74 7.35 7.48
C SER A 184 4.69 6.27 8.02
N GLY A 185 4.55 5.04 7.55
CA GLY A 185 5.26 3.88 8.12
C GLY A 185 4.69 3.36 9.45
N THR A 186 3.56 3.91 9.90
CA THR A 186 2.91 3.53 11.15
C THR A 186 2.29 2.14 11.06
N VAL A 187 2.37 1.38 12.13
CA VAL A 187 1.61 0.14 12.34
C VAL A 187 0.47 0.41 13.32
N TYR A 188 -0.76 0.07 12.92
CA TYR A 188 -1.89 0.14 13.85
C TYR A 188 -1.75 -0.95 14.91
N SER A 189 -1.86 -0.54 16.18
CA SER A 189 -1.78 -1.46 17.29
C SER A 189 -2.98 -2.41 17.37
N GLU A 190 -2.83 -3.54 18.05
CA GLU A 190 -3.96 -4.44 18.34
C GLU A 190 -5.11 -3.71 19.02
N ARG A 191 -4.80 -2.79 19.94
CA ARG A 191 -5.78 -1.93 20.62
C ARG A 191 -6.54 -1.05 19.63
N THR A 192 -5.82 -0.47 18.65
CA THR A 192 -6.41 0.36 17.59
C THR A 192 -7.37 -0.47 16.73
N ILE A 193 -6.96 -1.67 16.31
CA ILE A 193 -7.80 -2.56 15.49
C ILE A 193 -9.04 -3.02 16.26
N LYS A 194 -8.91 -3.40 17.55
CA LYS A 194 -10.07 -3.77 18.39
C LYS A 194 -11.06 -2.62 18.53
N LYS A 195 -10.56 -1.39 18.79
CA LYS A 195 -11.43 -0.21 18.89
C LYS A 195 -12.13 0.11 17.57
N LEU A 196 -11.45 -0.12 16.43
CA LEU A 196 -12.07 0.00 15.11
C LEU A 196 -13.17 -1.03 14.92
N SER A 197 -12.92 -2.30 15.24
CA SER A 197 -13.90 -3.38 15.20
C SER A 197 -15.15 -3.06 16.02
N ASP A 198 -14.98 -2.68 17.29
CA ASP A 198 -16.08 -2.32 18.19
C ASP A 198 -16.94 -1.17 17.63
N LEU A 199 -16.29 -0.14 17.07
CA LEU A 199 -16.98 1.00 16.44
C LEU A 199 -17.78 0.55 15.22
N LEU A 200 -17.17 -0.25 14.33
CA LEU A 200 -17.82 -0.69 13.10
C LEU A 200 -18.96 -1.68 13.37
N GLU A 201 -18.83 -2.56 14.36
CA GLU A 201 -19.94 -3.41 14.80
C GLU A 201 -21.14 -2.60 15.32
N LYS A 202 -20.87 -1.60 16.17
CA LYS A 202 -21.90 -0.68 16.68
C LYS A 202 -22.61 0.03 15.52
N LYS A 203 -21.85 0.64 14.62
CA LYS A 203 -22.38 1.42 13.49
C LYS A 203 -23.11 0.54 12.46
N SER A 204 -22.62 -0.67 12.21
CA SER A 204 -23.30 -1.63 11.33
C SER A 204 -24.69 -2.01 11.86
N LYS A 205 -24.81 -2.19 13.18
CA LYS A 205 -26.11 -2.44 13.85
C LYS A 205 -27.04 -1.22 13.77
N GLU A 206 -26.51 0.00 13.98
CA GLU A 206 -27.27 1.24 13.88
C GLU A 206 -27.80 1.48 12.46
N ILE A 207 -27.00 1.19 11.44
CA ILE A 207 -27.32 1.39 10.01
C ILE A 207 -28.18 0.23 9.46
N GLY A 208 -28.12 -0.95 10.08
CA GLY A 208 -28.84 -2.14 9.64
C GLY A 208 -28.17 -2.91 8.50
N ARG A 209 -26.85 -2.68 8.25
CA ARG A 209 -26.06 -3.41 7.28
C ARG A 209 -24.57 -3.40 7.66
N PRO A 210 -23.76 -4.36 7.15
CA PRO A 210 -22.34 -4.40 7.45
C PRO A 210 -21.59 -3.20 6.85
N ILE A 211 -20.58 -2.71 7.59
CA ILE A 211 -19.54 -1.82 7.10
C ILE A 211 -18.28 -2.66 7.01
N PHE A 212 -17.64 -2.71 5.85
CA PHE A 212 -16.47 -3.57 5.65
C PHE A 212 -15.17 -2.86 6.04
N ILE A 213 -14.18 -3.62 6.49
CA ILE A 213 -12.79 -3.17 6.48
C ILE A 213 -12.16 -3.64 5.17
N ILE A 214 -11.56 -2.71 4.43
CA ILE A 214 -10.71 -3.00 3.28
C ILE A 214 -9.25 -2.84 3.75
N ALA A 215 -8.63 -3.97 4.09
CA ALA A 215 -7.26 -4.01 4.60
C ALA A 215 -6.27 -4.09 3.44
N ASP A 216 -5.61 -2.98 3.13
CA ASP A 216 -4.53 -2.90 2.15
C ASP A 216 -3.19 -3.24 2.84
N GLU A 217 -2.67 -4.46 2.58
CA GLU A 217 -1.56 -5.04 3.34
C GLU A 217 -0.32 -5.40 2.50
N PRO A 218 0.14 -4.55 1.56
CA PRO A 218 1.31 -4.89 0.75
C PRO A 218 2.63 -4.83 1.53
N TYR A 219 2.64 -4.26 2.75
CA TYR A 219 3.82 -4.10 3.61
C TYR A 219 3.80 -4.98 4.86
N ARG A 220 2.89 -5.95 4.96
CA ARG A 220 2.66 -6.78 6.17
C ARG A 220 3.94 -7.34 6.77
N GLU A 221 4.87 -7.82 5.94
CA GLU A 221 6.12 -8.44 6.36
C GLU A 221 7.23 -7.42 6.65
N ILE A 222 7.09 -6.18 6.20
CA ILE A 222 8.13 -5.15 6.33
C ILE A 222 7.88 -4.36 7.60
N VAL A 223 8.34 -4.91 8.71
CA VAL A 223 8.25 -4.31 10.06
C VAL A 223 9.59 -4.43 10.78
N TYR A 224 9.80 -3.56 11.75
CA TYR A 224 11.08 -3.40 12.44
C TYR A 224 10.92 -3.57 13.95
N ASP A 225 12.04 -3.79 14.64
CA ASP A 225 12.15 -3.74 16.10
C ASP A 225 11.17 -4.70 16.83
N GLY A 226 10.79 -5.80 16.18
CA GLY A 226 9.90 -6.82 16.75
C GLY A 226 8.43 -6.42 16.78
N ILE A 227 8.05 -5.34 16.10
CA ILE A 227 6.65 -4.92 15.98
C ILE A 227 5.85 -6.00 15.25
N LYS A 228 4.65 -6.27 15.75
CA LYS A 228 3.71 -7.23 15.17
C LYS A 228 2.56 -6.48 14.50
N VAL A 229 2.27 -6.85 13.26
CA VAL A 229 1.09 -6.36 12.54
C VAL A 229 -0.12 -7.22 12.94
N PRO A 230 -1.18 -6.64 13.52
CA PRO A 230 -2.40 -7.39 13.79
C PRO A 230 -3.03 -7.88 12.49
N PHE A 231 -3.38 -9.16 12.40
CA PHE A 231 -4.10 -9.70 11.25
C PHE A 231 -5.59 -9.40 11.42
N VAL A 232 -6.11 -8.46 10.63
CA VAL A 232 -7.38 -7.77 10.88
C VAL A 232 -8.58 -8.71 10.95
N THR A 233 -8.60 -9.77 10.14
CA THR A 233 -9.69 -10.78 10.12
C THR A 233 -9.90 -11.49 11.46
N LYS A 234 -8.92 -11.45 12.36
CA LYS A 234 -9.06 -12.02 13.74
C LYS A 234 -9.83 -11.12 14.69
N TYR A 235 -10.13 -9.91 14.29
CA TYR A 235 -10.76 -8.89 15.14
C TYR A 235 -12.09 -8.40 14.59
N TYR A 236 -12.29 -8.49 13.28
CA TYR A 236 -13.51 -8.04 12.63
C TYR A 236 -13.88 -8.95 11.45
N ASP A 237 -15.04 -9.57 11.51
CA ASP A 237 -15.49 -10.58 10.53
C ASP A 237 -15.63 -9.98 9.12
N ASN A 238 -16.23 -8.78 9.00
CA ASN A 238 -16.47 -8.13 7.72
C ASN A 238 -15.20 -7.44 7.18
N THR A 239 -14.12 -8.23 7.00
CA THR A 239 -12.83 -7.77 6.51
C THR A 239 -12.49 -8.41 5.18
N LEU A 240 -12.15 -7.58 4.16
CA LEU A 240 -11.52 -8.01 2.92
C LEU A 240 -10.03 -7.63 2.97
N VAL A 241 -9.13 -8.59 2.75
CA VAL A 241 -7.69 -8.32 2.71
C VAL A 241 -7.22 -8.23 1.27
N CYS A 242 -6.60 -7.09 0.93
CA CYS A 242 -5.96 -6.83 -0.35
C CYS A 242 -4.43 -6.94 -0.18
N TYR A 243 -3.83 -7.99 -0.74
CA TYR A 243 -2.41 -8.25 -0.58
C TYR A 243 -1.65 -8.20 -1.91
N SER A 244 -0.36 -7.92 -1.85
CA SER A 244 0.55 -7.96 -3.00
C SER A 244 1.93 -8.42 -2.61
N TYR A 245 2.54 -9.29 -3.42
CA TYR A 245 3.93 -9.71 -3.30
C TYR A 245 4.94 -8.67 -3.83
N SER A 246 4.44 -7.50 -4.25
CA SER A 246 5.29 -6.41 -4.79
C SER A 246 6.37 -5.95 -3.84
N LYS A 247 6.14 -6.03 -2.51
CA LYS A 247 7.04 -5.49 -1.49
C LYS A 247 7.79 -6.58 -0.74
N SER A 248 7.09 -7.59 -0.26
CA SER A 248 7.69 -8.73 0.45
C SER A 248 8.72 -9.49 -0.39
N LEU A 249 8.40 -9.78 -1.65
CA LEU A 249 9.29 -10.47 -2.58
C LEU A 249 10.08 -9.54 -3.52
N SER A 250 9.96 -8.22 -3.37
CA SER A 250 10.58 -7.25 -4.31
C SER A 250 10.18 -7.47 -5.78
N LEU A 251 8.91 -7.76 -6.04
CA LEU A 251 8.36 -8.09 -7.36
C LEU A 251 7.28 -7.11 -7.84
N PRO A 252 7.50 -5.78 -7.80
CA PRO A 252 6.45 -4.82 -8.17
C PRO A 252 6.09 -4.89 -9.66
N GLY A 253 7.00 -5.32 -10.53
CA GLY A 253 6.79 -5.47 -11.97
C GLY A 253 5.94 -6.67 -12.35
N GLU A 254 5.90 -7.70 -11.52
CA GLU A 254 5.28 -8.99 -11.85
C GLU A 254 3.77 -9.03 -11.61
N ARG A 255 3.23 -8.05 -10.91
CA ARG A 255 1.79 -7.85 -10.74
C ARG A 255 1.06 -9.07 -10.18
N ILE A 256 1.43 -9.56 -9.02
CA ILE A 256 0.82 -10.71 -8.37
C ILE A 256 0.37 -10.38 -6.94
N GLY A 257 -0.84 -10.79 -6.58
CA GLY A 257 -1.47 -10.56 -5.28
C GLY A 257 -2.77 -11.33 -5.16
N TYR A 258 -3.56 -11.02 -4.15
CA TYR A 258 -4.86 -11.66 -3.92
C TYR A 258 -5.82 -10.76 -3.14
N VAL A 259 -7.12 -11.08 -3.26
CA VAL A 259 -8.16 -10.72 -2.29
C VAL A 259 -8.44 -11.93 -1.43
N LEU A 260 -8.45 -11.76 -0.10
CA LEU A 260 -8.95 -12.75 0.85
C LEU A 260 -10.35 -12.34 1.32
N VAL A 261 -11.30 -13.25 1.19
CA VAL A 261 -12.69 -13.14 1.64
C VAL A 261 -12.93 -14.23 2.69
N PRO A 262 -12.83 -13.96 3.99
CA PRO A 262 -13.07 -14.92 5.07
C PRO A 262 -14.46 -15.55 5.00
N ASP A 263 -14.63 -16.73 5.65
CA ASP A 263 -15.95 -17.39 5.71
C ASP A 263 -16.92 -16.65 6.65
N GLU A 264 -16.40 -15.89 7.61
CA GLU A 264 -17.13 -15.14 8.63
C GLU A 264 -17.77 -13.86 8.10
N VAL A 265 -17.39 -13.37 6.91
CA VAL A 265 -17.99 -12.14 6.34
C VAL A 265 -19.48 -12.30 6.11
N TYR A 266 -20.21 -11.21 6.29
CA TYR A 266 -21.64 -11.18 5.98
C TYR A 266 -21.89 -11.60 4.53
N ASP A 267 -22.76 -12.61 4.35
CA ASP A 267 -23.13 -13.17 3.06
C ASP A 267 -21.92 -13.51 2.14
N LYS A 268 -21.02 -14.34 2.67
CA LYS A 268 -19.77 -14.74 2.02
C LYS A 268 -19.96 -15.20 0.57
N ALA A 269 -21.02 -15.97 0.30
CA ALA A 269 -21.26 -16.51 -1.03
C ALA A 269 -21.58 -15.43 -2.06
N GLU A 270 -22.45 -14.47 -1.71
CA GLU A 270 -22.76 -13.33 -2.58
C GLU A 270 -21.57 -12.39 -2.72
N LEU A 271 -20.88 -12.08 -1.62
CA LEU A 271 -19.71 -11.20 -1.64
C LEU A 271 -18.58 -11.78 -2.50
N TYR A 272 -18.26 -13.08 -2.34
CA TYR A 272 -17.23 -13.71 -3.16
C TYR A 272 -17.63 -13.75 -4.65
N ALA A 273 -18.90 -14.04 -4.94
CA ALA A 273 -19.43 -13.95 -6.30
C ALA A 273 -19.32 -12.52 -6.88
N ALA A 274 -19.59 -11.49 -6.06
CA ALA A 274 -19.44 -10.08 -6.46
C ALA A 274 -17.97 -9.73 -6.72
N VAL A 275 -17.03 -10.22 -5.92
CA VAL A 275 -15.57 -10.08 -6.14
C VAL A 275 -15.18 -10.71 -7.49
N CYS A 276 -15.61 -11.92 -7.78
CA CYS A 276 -15.38 -12.58 -9.07
C CYS A 276 -16.01 -11.80 -10.23
N GLY A 277 -17.24 -11.30 -10.06
CA GLY A 277 -17.95 -10.48 -11.02
C GLY A 277 -17.24 -9.15 -11.32
N ALA A 278 -16.75 -8.50 -10.27
CA ALA A 278 -15.98 -7.25 -10.40
C ALA A 278 -14.65 -7.47 -11.14
N GLY A 279 -13.91 -8.53 -10.82
CA GLY A 279 -12.69 -8.90 -11.53
C GLY A 279 -12.93 -9.14 -13.02
N ARG A 280 -14.04 -9.82 -13.36
CA ARG A 280 -14.48 -10.02 -14.75
C ARG A 280 -14.86 -8.69 -15.44
N ALA A 281 -15.64 -7.86 -14.77
CA ALA A 281 -16.12 -6.59 -15.33
C ALA A 281 -14.98 -5.60 -15.57
N LEU A 282 -13.93 -5.64 -14.75
CA LEU A 282 -12.72 -4.83 -14.89
C LEU A 282 -11.75 -5.38 -15.96
N GLY A 283 -12.04 -6.55 -16.54
CA GLY A 283 -11.25 -7.15 -17.61
C GLY A 283 -9.96 -7.82 -17.16
N TYR A 284 -9.82 -8.13 -15.86
CA TYR A 284 -8.59 -8.75 -15.35
C TYR A 284 -8.44 -10.23 -15.71
N VAL A 285 -9.51 -10.91 -16.08
CA VAL A 285 -9.59 -12.32 -16.55
C VAL A 285 -8.98 -13.30 -15.52
N CYS A 286 -7.66 -13.33 -15.39
CA CYS A 286 -6.92 -14.08 -14.35
C CYS A 286 -5.57 -13.41 -14.07
N ALA A 287 -4.97 -13.71 -12.93
CA ALA A 287 -3.62 -13.27 -12.60
C ALA A 287 -2.57 -14.04 -13.45
N PRO A 288 -1.33 -13.51 -13.61
CA PRO A 288 -0.28 -14.16 -14.40
C PRO A 288 0.04 -15.59 -13.94
N SER A 289 -0.14 -16.59 -14.80
CA SER A 289 -0.06 -18.02 -14.45
C SER A 289 1.30 -18.44 -13.92
N LEU A 290 2.40 -18.02 -14.56
CA LEU A 290 3.76 -18.29 -14.11
C LEU A 290 4.00 -17.83 -12.67
N PHE A 291 3.56 -16.61 -12.35
CA PHE A 291 3.78 -16.04 -11.00
C PHE A 291 2.84 -16.65 -9.95
N GLN A 292 1.65 -17.08 -10.32
CA GLN A 292 0.81 -17.87 -9.44
C GLN A 292 1.55 -19.16 -9.01
N LYS A 293 2.08 -19.92 -9.96
CA LYS A 293 2.83 -21.16 -9.66
C LYS A 293 4.11 -20.88 -8.88
N MET A 294 4.81 -19.81 -9.20
CA MET A 294 6.04 -19.41 -8.51
C MET A 294 5.80 -19.14 -7.03
N ILE A 295 4.76 -18.40 -6.66
CA ILE A 295 4.51 -18.05 -5.25
C ILE A 295 4.14 -19.25 -4.37
N VAL A 296 3.74 -20.40 -4.93
CA VAL A 296 3.51 -21.63 -4.15
C VAL A 296 4.74 -21.96 -3.29
N LYS A 297 5.94 -21.86 -3.87
CA LYS A 297 7.21 -22.16 -3.18
C LYS A 297 7.80 -20.95 -2.44
N CYS A 298 7.26 -19.76 -2.65
CA CYS A 298 7.83 -18.52 -2.11
C CYS A 298 7.07 -17.99 -0.88
N GLN A 299 6.10 -18.76 -0.34
CA GLN A 299 5.35 -18.34 0.84
C GLN A 299 6.28 -18.10 2.03
N GLY A 300 6.12 -16.94 2.69
CA GLY A 300 6.95 -16.54 3.83
C GLY A 300 8.36 -16.04 3.49
N ALA A 301 8.80 -16.16 2.23
CA ALA A 301 10.07 -15.55 1.83
C ALA A 301 9.94 -14.02 1.72
N THR A 302 11.02 -13.33 2.06
CA THR A 302 11.12 -11.86 1.97
C THR A 302 12.47 -11.45 1.40
N GLY A 303 12.54 -10.26 0.83
CA GLY A 303 13.82 -9.58 0.63
C GLY A 303 14.51 -9.30 1.96
N ASP A 304 15.70 -8.72 1.92
CA ASP A 304 16.46 -8.36 3.13
C ASP A 304 15.80 -7.15 3.86
N ILE A 305 14.89 -7.46 4.79
CA ILE A 305 14.20 -6.44 5.60
C ILE A 305 15.19 -5.68 6.50
N ASN A 306 16.31 -6.30 6.90
CA ASN A 306 17.32 -5.64 7.73
C ASN A 306 17.98 -4.47 7.00
N ALA A 307 18.20 -4.59 5.70
CA ALA A 307 18.73 -3.49 4.90
C ALA A 307 17.78 -2.27 4.88
N TYR A 308 16.46 -2.48 4.87
CA TYR A 308 15.50 -1.38 5.03
C TYR A 308 15.52 -0.80 6.44
N LYS A 309 15.69 -1.63 7.48
CA LYS A 309 15.86 -1.16 8.84
C LYS A 309 17.10 -0.28 9.00
N GLU A 310 18.23 -0.70 8.44
CA GLU A 310 19.48 0.08 8.46
C GLU A 310 19.30 1.42 7.75
N ASN A 311 18.65 1.45 6.60
CA ASN A 311 18.34 2.67 5.87
C ASN A 311 17.42 3.61 6.67
N ARG A 312 16.37 3.05 7.32
CA ARG A 312 15.49 3.80 8.20
C ARG A 312 16.25 4.47 9.35
N ASP A 313 17.06 3.68 10.04
CA ASP A 313 17.78 4.15 11.22
C ASP A 313 18.82 5.22 10.80
N LEU A 314 19.55 4.99 9.71
CA LEU A 314 20.51 5.95 9.16
C LEU A 314 19.84 7.29 8.77
N LEU A 315 18.71 7.23 8.08
CA LEU A 315 17.97 8.43 7.68
C LEU A 315 17.38 9.15 8.89
N TYR A 316 16.72 8.42 9.80
CA TYR A 316 16.11 8.97 11.01
C TYR A 316 17.11 9.67 11.89
N GLU A 317 18.22 9.02 12.22
CA GLU A 317 19.29 9.58 13.06
C GLU A 317 19.95 10.77 12.38
N GLY A 318 20.20 10.69 11.07
CA GLY A 318 20.80 11.78 10.31
C GLY A 318 19.93 13.03 10.31
N LEU A 319 18.66 12.90 9.95
CA LEU A 319 17.73 14.03 9.90
C LEU A 319 17.45 14.62 11.29
N THR A 320 17.23 13.77 12.30
CA THR A 320 16.99 14.22 13.68
C THR A 320 18.18 14.97 14.24
N ARG A 321 19.42 14.52 13.97
CA ARG A 321 20.65 15.21 14.38
C ARG A 321 20.79 16.59 13.76
N ILE A 322 20.32 16.77 12.50
CA ILE A 322 20.30 18.08 11.83
C ILE A 322 19.24 19.00 12.47
N GLY A 323 18.15 18.44 13.02
CA GLY A 323 17.08 19.18 13.68
C GLY A 323 15.70 19.00 13.06
N TYR A 324 15.55 18.13 12.05
CA TYR A 324 14.25 17.82 11.47
C TYR A 324 13.35 17.07 12.46
N HIS A 325 12.06 17.36 12.44
CA HIS A 325 11.06 16.58 13.16
C HIS A 325 10.60 15.41 12.28
N CYS A 326 11.02 14.19 12.64
CA CYS A 326 10.75 12.97 11.90
C CYS A 326 9.85 12.05 12.73
N PHE A 327 8.83 11.46 12.11
CA PHE A 327 8.12 10.32 12.67
C PHE A 327 8.93 9.04 12.38
N LYS A 328 9.32 8.29 13.42
CA LYS A 328 10.09 7.06 13.23
C LYS A 328 9.18 5.94 12.75
N PRO A 329 9.38 5.39 11.54
CA PRO A 329 8.51 4.35 11.00
C PRO A 329 8.61 3.02 11.77
N ASP A 330 7.47 2.39 12.01
CA ASP A 330 7.34 1.02 12.54
C ASP A 330 7.56 -0.04 11.46
N GLY A 331 7.19 0.29 10.22
CA GLY A 331 7.25 -0.59 9.06
C GLY A 331 7.21 0.15 7.73
N ALA A 332 6.94 -0.58 6.65
CA ALA A 332 7.07 -0.12 5.26
C ALA A 332 8.50 0.39 4.96
N PHE A 333 8.64 1.34 4.05
CA PHE A 333 9.95 1.97 3.76
C PHE A 333 9.79 3.46 3.43
N TYR A 334 8.90 4.11 4.19
CA TYR A 334 8.63 5.54 4.11
C TYR A 334 8.81 6.19 5.46
N MET A 335 9.31 7.42 5.45
CA MET A 335 9.44 8.27 6.62
C MET A 335 8.66 9.56 6.39
N PHE A 336 7.85 9.94 7.36
CA PHE A 336 7.20 11.22 7.39
C PHE A 336 8.06 12.22 8.15
N VAL A 337 8.30 13.37 7.52
CA VAL A 337 9.09 14.46 8.07
C VAL A 337 8.27 15.73 8.00
N LYS A 338 8.20 16.48 9.09
CA LYS A 338 7.54 17.77 9.10
C LYS A 338 8.28 18.75 8.23
N ALA A 339 7.60 19.39 7.29
CA ALA A 339 8.19 20.45 6.46
C ALA A 339 8.68 21.60 7.35
N LEU A 340 9.73 22.31 6.90
CA LEU A 340 10.30 23.44 7.65
C LEU A 340 9.52 24.74 7.41
N GLU A 341 8.43 24.69 6.64
CA GLU A 341 7.45 25.76 6.43
C GLU A 341 6.06 25.14 6.24
N ASP A 342 5.02 25.96 6.35
CA ASP A 342 3.63 25.47 6.30
C ASP A 342 3.25 24.92 4.93
N ASP A 343 3.78 25.48 3.85
CA ASP A 343 3.61 25.01 2.48
C ASP A 343 4.63 23.91 2.17
N SER A 344 4.19 22.66 2.29
CA SER A 344 5.04 21.49 1.99
C SER A 344 5.46 21.40 0.53
N ASN A 345 4.70 21.96 -0.41
CA ASN A 345 5.10 22.01 -1.82
C ASN A 345 6.23 23.02 -2.04
N ALA A 346 6.15 24.21 -1.44
CA ALA A 346 7.23 25.20 -1.47
C ALA A 346 8.50 24.64 -0.83
N PHE A 347 8.38 23.90 0.27
CA PHE A 347 9.50 23.21 0.91
C PHE A 347 10.13 22.16 -0.03
N CYS A 348 9.34 21.35 -0.73
CA CYS A 348 9.83 20.37 -1.71
C CYS A 348 10.57 21.04 -2.88
N GLU A 349 10.10 22.19 -3.39
CA GLU A 349 10.81 22.92 -4.44
C GLU A 349 12.17 23.45 -3.96
N LYS A 350 12.27 23.94 -2.72
CA LYS A 350 13.57 24.35 -2.14
C LYS A 350 14.51 23.16 -1.89
N ALA A 351 13.96 21.98 -1.53
CA ALA A 351 14.75 20.76 -1.43
C ALA A 351 15.31 20.34 -2.80
N LYS A 352 14.50 20.47 -3.84
CA LYS A 352 14.84 20.14 -5.22
C LYS A 352 15.97 21.05 -5.77
N GLU A 353 16.12 22.30 -5.29
CA GLU A 353 17.27 23.16 -5.59
C GLU A 353 18.61 22.56 -5.13
N GLU A 354 18.57 21.73 -4.09
CA GLU A 354 19.73 21.00 -3.55
C GLU A 354 19.79 19.55 -4.04
N ASP A 355 19.12 19.25 -5.16
CA ASP A 355 19.00 17.92 -5.76
C ASP A 355 18.43 16.83 -4.83
N VAL A 356 17.65 17.22 -3.79
CA VAL A 356 16.92 16.34 -2.88
C VAL A 356 15.47 16.26 -3.34
N LEU A 357 15.04 15.09 -3.79
CA LEU A 357 13.70 14.88 -4.33
C LEU A 357 12.83 14.14 -3.31
N ILE A 358 11.91 14.86 -2.68
CA ILE A 358 10.96 14.41 -1.65
C ILE A 358 9.55 14.79 -2.06
N VAL A 359 8.54 14.13 -1.49
CA VAL A 359 7.14 14.31 -1.94
C VAL A 359 6.33 15.04 -0.87
N ALA A 360 5.71 16.15 -1.25
CA ALA A 360 4.75 16.86 -0.37
C ALA A 360 3.56 15.97 -0.02
N ALA A 361 3.14 16.04 1.24
CA ALA A 361 2.12 15.13 1.75
C ALA A 361 0.69 15.66 1.63
N ASP A 362 0.47 16.78 0.94
CA ASP A 362 -0.87 17.32 0.64
C ASP A 362 -1.74 16.30 -0.08
N GLY A 363 -1.18 15.64 -1.10
CA GLY A 363 -1.88 14.59 -1.84
C GLY A 363 -2.19 13.33 -1.02
N PHE A 364 -1.54 13.16 0.14
CA PHE A 364 -1.82 12.07 1.09
C PHE A 364 -2.80 12.49 2.20
N GLY A 365 -3.39 13.69 2.11
CA GLY A 365 -4.29 14.25 3.11
C GLY A 365 -3.60 14.77 4.38
N CYS A 366 -2.30 15.11 4.31
CA CYS A 366 -1.52 15.55 5.46
C CYS A 366 -0.60 16.75 5.11
N PRO A 367 -1.16 17.95 4.85
CA PRO A 367 -0.38 19.13 4.52
C PRO A 367 0.61 19.50 5.64
N GLY A 368 1.70 20.16 5.27
CA GLY A 368 2.79 20.52 6.20
C GLY A 368 3.75 19.38 6.52
N TRP A 369 3.59 18.22 5.87
CA TRP A 369 4.50 17.08 5.97
C TRP A 369 5.04 16.68 4.59
N VAL A 370 6.15 15.93 4.59
CA VAL A 370 6.72 15.35 3.38
C VAL A 370 7.03 13.88 3.59
N ARG A 371 6.91 13.09 2.53
CA ARG A 371 7.28 11.69 2.49
C ARG A 371 8.68 11.51 1.91
N ILE A 372 9.52 10.77 2.60
CA ILE A 372 10.84 10.34 2.16
C ILE A 372 10.82 8.80 2.04
N SER A 373 11.05 8.27 0.83
CA SER A 373 11.16 6.83 0.60
C SER A 373 12.60 6.38 0.84
N TYR A 374 12.86 5.54 1.86
CA TYR A 374 14.20 5.06 2.15
C TYR A 374 14.52 3.66 1.57
N CYS A 375 13.69 3.18 0.63
CA CYS A 375 14.02 2.01 -0.19
C CYS A 375 15.00 2.40 -1.32
N VAL A 376 16.19 2.82 -0.93
CA VAL A 376 17.27 3.31 -1.78
C VAL A 376 18.61 2.70 -1.35
N ASP A 377 19.67 2.99 -2.08
CA ASP A 377 21.04 2.65 -1.65
C ASP A 377 21.43 3.43 -0.38
N GLY A 378 21.87 2.74 0.67
CA GLY A 378 22.28 3.36 1.94
C GLY A 378 23.40 4.40 1.79
N GLU A 379 24.30 4.23 0.82
CA GLU A 379 25.33 5.23 0.52
C GLU A 379 24.72 6.52 -0.05
N MET A 380 23.60 6.44 -0.79
CA MET A 380 22.87 7.64 -1.22
C MET A 380 22.32 8.41 -0.01
N ILE A 381 21.81 7.72 1.01
CA ILE A 381 21.32 8.36 2.25
C ILE A 381 22.47 9.13 2.92
N LYS A 382 23.64 8.50 3.07
CA LYS A 382 24.81 9.17 3.68
C LYS A 382 25.24 10.40 2.89
N ARG A 383 25.33 10.31 1.57
CA ARG A 383 25.72 11.41 0.70
C ARG A 383 24.71 12.55 0.68
N SER A 384 23.42 12.28 0.95
CA SER A 384 22.36 13.31 0.98
C SER A 384 22.39 14.19 2.24
N MET A 385 23.00 13.74 3.34
CA MET A 385 22.96 14.46 4.62
C MET A 385 23.49 15.91 4.55
N PRO A 386 24.62 16.23 3.84
CA PRO A 386 25.05 17.61 3.66
C PRO A 386 24.03 18.50 2.94
N ALA A 387 23.27 17.94 1.97
CA ALA A 387 22.21 18.67 1.27
C ALA A 387 21.04 18.97 2.22
N PHE A 388 20.59 17.99 3.03
CA PHE A 388 19.58 18.22 4.07
C PHE A 388 20.03 19.27 5.10
N GLU A 389 21.29 19.24 5.54
CA GLU A 389 21.84 20.26 6.45
C GLU A 389 21.84 21.65 5.81
N LYS A 390 22.16 21.76 4.52
CA LYS A 390 22.13 23.02 3.77
C LYS A 390 20.70 23.55 3.66
N ILE A 391 19.72 22.68 3.38
CA ILE A 391 18.29 23.04 3.35
C ILE A 391 17.87 23.55 4.73
N TYR A 392 18.17 22.80 5.81
CA TYR A 392 17.80 23.18 7.18
C TYR A 392 18.34 24.57 7.58
N LYS A 393 19.60 24.87 7.23
CA LYS A 393 20.23 26.17 7.50
C LYS A 393 19.58 27.35 6.74
N LYS A 394 18.88 27.10 5.62
CA LYS A 394 18.12 28.16 4.92
C LYS A 394 16.95 28.69 5.75
N TYR A 395 16.37 27.85 6.63
CA TYR A 395 15.23 28.18 7.48
C TYR A 395 15.61 28.60 8.91
N ASN A 396 16.77 28.23 9.39
CA ASN A 396 17.23 28.45 10.75
C ASN A 396 18.52 29.29 10.78
N LYS A 397 18.45 30.47 10.15
CA LYS A 397 19.55 31.48 10.14
C LYS A 397 19.56 32.30 11.42
#